data_d0297bb33f07226de0bcf9fd8773ebf5
#
_entry.id   d0297bb33f07226de0bcf9fd8773ebf5
#
_cell.length_a   1.000
_cell.length_b   1.000
_cell.length_c   1.000
_cell.angle_alpha   90.00
_cell.angle_beta   90.00
_cell.angle_gamma   90.00
#
_symmetry.space_group_name_H-M   'P 1'
#
loop_
_entity.id
_entity.type
_entity.pdbx_description
1 polymer ?
#
loop_
_entity_poly.entity_id
_entity_poly.type
_entity_poly.pdbx_seq_one_letter_code
_entity_poly.pdbx_strand_id
1 'polypeptide(L)'
;MTEHNPRTWLGAWTPEDPDFWEKTGKSIAWRTLTITTLNLTMAFIVWFVVSALVVRLPNIGFKLTPTQLFWLAAMPGLAAGILRAIHTFLVPLYGTRHVVTFSTLSLLIPALGWFYAIQDPTTPYWVLLLLSFLAGLGGGNFSSFMPSTSLFFPKRLQGTALAIQAGIGNFGVSVVQFVTPWIIGFALFGTLAGESQTFVPTVPGAATKPMWLQNAALIYVPFIVVFAIAAWAMLKSVPVRANFREQLDIFHFSNLHGFWMTSLYMMTFGSFSGFAATFPLMIKQMYTVLPGGPDPLAYAFLGPLVGAAARVLAGPISDKLGGAIVTHWSGIGLLACAIGVTFYTHPTSMEQFPLFVGTMLGVFFFSGVGNASTFKQMPMIFEPRQAGGIIGWTAAMASFGPFIFGMLIGWSFAATGSPNAFFYGAALFYAFNIAINWWFYARTGAEKPC
;
A
#
# COMPACT_ATOMS: atom_id res chain seq x y z
N MET A 1 32.26 1.60 19.83
CA MET A 1 31.26 0.52 19.69
C MET A 1 30.35 0.68 20.89
N THR A 2 29.10 1.09 20.69
CA THR A 2 28.12 1.10 21.78
C THR A 2 27.85 -0.36 22.17
N GLU A 3 28.10 -0.71 23.43
CA GLU A 3 27.76 -2.04 23.95
C GLU A 3 26.24 -2.25 23.82
N HIS A 4 25.84 -3.10 22.89
CA HIS A 4 24.44 -3.44 22.71
C HIS A 4 24.02 -4.48 23.75
N ASN A 5 22.83 -4.28 24.34
CA ASN A 5 22.28 -5.21 25.32
C ASN A 5 22.07 -6.63 24.71
N PRO A 6 22.76 -7.67 25.18
CA PRO A 6 22.72 -9.01 24.57
C PRO A 6 21.35 -9.69 24.65
N ARG A 7 20.40 -9.19 25.48
CA ARG A 7 19.02 -9.69 25.53
C ARG A 7 18.19 -9.26 24.33
N THR A 8 18.56 -8.14 23.67
CA THR A 8 17.76 -7.51 22.61
C THR A 8 18.50 -7.45 21.28
N TRP A 9 19.83 -7.60 21.29
CA TRP A 9 20.67 -7.62 20.12
C TRP A 9 21.37 -8.98 19.98
N LEU A 10 21.47 -9.46 18.74
CA LEU A 10 22.19 -10.69 18.42
C LEU A 10 23.70 -10.37 18.27
N GLY A 11 24.55 -11.04 19.02
CA GLY A 11 26.00 -10.77 18.99
C GLY A 11 26.68 -11.18 17.69
N ALA A 12 26.33 -12.37 17.19
CA ALA A 12 26.76 -12.88 15.89
C ALA A 12 25.54 -13.36 15.12
N TRP A 13 25.47 -13.02 13.83
CA TRP A 13 24.39 -13.44 12.94
C TRP A 13 24.98 -13.85 11.59
N THR A 14 25.05 -15.17 11.35
CA THR A 14 25.65 -15.77 10.17
C THR A 14 24.65 -16.70 9.44
N PRO A 15 23.59 -16.16 8.83
CA PRO A 15 22.52 -16.96 8.23
C PRO A 15 22.98 -17.79 7.02
N GLU A 16 24.13 -17.47 6.43
CA GLU A 16 24.71 -18.24 5.32
C GLU A 16 25.41 -19.52 5.77
N ASP A 17 25.78 -19.64 7.07
CA ASP A 17 26.32 -20.85 7.65
C ASP A 17 25.18 -21.89 7.85
N PRO A 18 25.26 -23.07 7.19
CA PRO A 18 24.20 -24.09 7.28
C PRO A 18 24.00 -24.62 8.71
N ASP A 19 25.06 -24.79 9.48
CA ASP A 19 24.97 -25.31 10.85
C ASP A 19 24.31 -24.29 11.78
N PHE A 20 24.70 -23.04 11.69
CA PHE A 20 24.06 -21.95 12.43
C PHE A 20 22.60 -21.81 12.03
N TRP A 21 22.31 -21.88 10.74
CA TRP A 21 20.96 -21.73 10.22
C TRP A 21 20.02 -22.80 10.78
N GLU A 22 20.37 -24.08 10.64
CA GLU A 22 19.50 -25.16 11.11
C GLU A 22 19.36 -25.25 12.64
N LYS A 23 20.42 -24.95 13.38
CA LYS A 23 20.38 -25.01 14.85
C LYS A 23 19.70 -23.82 15.51
N THR A 24 19.82 -22.61 14.95
CA THR A 24 19.43 -21.38 15.64
C THR A 24 18.77 -20.36 14.74
N GLY A 25 19.36 -20.10 13.57
CA GLY A 25 18.98 -19.00 12.68
C GLY A 25 17.56 -19.10 12.17
N LYS A 26 17.18 -20.27 11.68
CA LYS A 26 15.87 -20.56 11.08
C LYS A 26 14.68 -20.20 11.99
N SER A 27 14.70 -20.64 13.25
CA SER A 27 13.64 -20.36 14.22
C SER A 27 13.48 -18.85 14.47
N ILE A 28 14.59 -18.15 14.66
CA ILE A 28 14.59 -16.70 14.90
C ILE A 28 14.11 -15.94 13.65
N ALA A 29 14.57 -16.33 12.45
CA ALA A 29 14.22 -15.68 11.21
C ALA A 29 12.73 -15.82 10.89
N TRP A 30 12.16 -17.03 10.97
CA TRP A 30 10.75 -17.26 10.72
C TRP A 30 9.84 -16.59 11.74
N ARG A 31 10.22 -16.59 13.02
CA ARG A 31 9.51 -15.82 14.06
C ARG A 31 9.54 -14.32 13.75
N THR A 32 10.70 -13.79 13.36
CA THR A 32 10.83 -12.38 12.95
C THR A 32 9.94 -12.07 11.77
N LEU A 33 9.95 -12.90 10.73
CA LEU A 33 9.08 -12.77 9.56
C LEU A 33 7.60 -12.72 9.96
N THR A 34 7.15 -13.68 10.78
CA THR A 34 5.74 -13.73 11.22
C THR A 34 5.33 -12.45 11.93
N ILE A 35 6.11 -12.02 12.93
CA ILE A 35 5.77 -10.84 13.73
C ILE A 35 5.83 -9.56 12.88
N THR A 36 6.87 -9.39 12.08
CA THR A 36 6.99 -8.20 11.21
C THR A 36 5.91 -8.18 10.13
N THR A 37 5.47 -9.33 9.62
CA THR A 37 4.38 -9.43 8.65
C THR A 37 3.04 -9.02 9.26
N LEU A 38 2.71 -9.51 10.47
CA LEU A 38 1.48 -9.09 11.16
C LEU A 38 1.45 -7.59 11.45
N ASN A 39 2.59 -7.04 11.89
CA ASN A 39 2.73 -5.60 12.10
C ASN A 39 2.62 -4.81 10.78
N LEU A 40 3.17 -5.33 9.68
CA LEU A 40 3.07 -4.71 8.36
C LEU A 40 1.63 -4.75 7.82
N THR A 41 0.92 -5.85 8.01
CA THR A 41 -0.51 -5.95 7.65
C THR A 41 -1.32 -4.89 8.39
N MET A 42 -1.08 -4.72 9.68
CA MET A 42 -1.72 -3.67 10.49
C MET A 42 -1.39 -2.27 9.98
N ALA A 43 -0.14 -2.05 9.58
CA ALA A 43 0.30 -0.81 8.98
C ALA A 43 -0.45 -0.49 7.67
N PHE A 44 -0.65 -1.47 6.79
CA PHE A 44 -1.43 -1.29 5.57
C PHE A 44 -2.93 -1.06 5.85
N ILE A 45 -3.50 -1.73 6.85
CA ILE A 45 -4.87 -1.50 7.30
C ILE A 45 -5.06 -0.03 7.68
N VAL A 46 -4.21 0.51 8.56
CA VAL A 46 -4.31 1.91 9.01
C VAL A 46 -4.01 2.89 7.88
N TRP A 47 -3.04 2.58 7.01
CA TRP A 47 -2.74 3.41 5.84
C TRP A 47 -3.94 3.59 4.92
N PHE A 48 -4.72 2.52 4.70
CA PHE A 48 -5.85 2.53 3.77
C PHE A 48 -7.23 2.68 4.43
N VAL A 49 -7.31 2.82 5.78
CA VAL A 49 -8.60 3.01 6.46
C VAL A 49 -9.36 4.22 5.92
N VAL A 50 -8.65 5.28 5.55
CA VAL A 50 -9.24 6.50 5.00
C VAL A 50 -10.03 6.21 3.72
N SER A 51 -9.58 5.29 2.86
CA SER A 51 -10.28 4.91 1.63
C SER A 51 -11.67 4.32 1.89
N ALA A 52 -11.85 3.65 3.03
CA ALA A 52 -13.14 3.12 3.45
C ALA A 52 -14.00 4.17 4.17
N LEU A 53 -13.40 5.10 4.91
CA LEU A 53 -14.10 6.17 5.62
C LEU A 53 -14.69 7.22 4.69
N VAL A 54 -13.92 7.70 3.71
CA VAL A 54 -14.30 8.83 2.85
C VAL A 54 -15.59 8.61 2.09
N VAL A 55 -15.93 7.37 1.74
CA VAL A 55 -17.18 7.05 1.05
C VAL A 55 -18.40 7.14 1.96
N ARG A 56 -18.22 7.14 3.28
CA ARG A 56 -19.29 7.20 4.29
C ARG A 56 -19.48 8.57 4.93
N LEU A 57 -18.43 9.39 5.00
CA LEU A 57 -18.47 10.69 5.68
C LEU A 57 -19.66 11.58 5.25
N PRO A 58 -19.97 11.76 3.94
CA PRO A 58 -21.13 12.56 3.54
C PRO A 58 -22.47 11.98 4.01
N ASN A 59 -22.54 10.64 4.15
CA ASN A 59 -23.77 9.95 4.53
C ASN A 59 -24.08 10.07 6.03
N ILE A 60 -23.14 10.53 6.86
CA ILE A 60 -23.32 10.75 8.31
C ILE A 60 -23.25 12.24 8.68
N GLY A 61 -23.39 13.13 7.71
CA GLY A 61 -23.58 14.56 7.95
C GLY A 61 -22.37 15.46 7.66
N PHE A 62 -21.21 14.91 7.27
CA PHE A 62 -20.08 15.75 6.85
C PHE A 62 -20.35 16.42 5.51
N LYS A 63 -20.29 17.74 5.48
CA LYS A 63 -20.51 18.55 4.27
C LYS A 63 -19.21 18.68 3.47
N LEU A 64 -18.86 17.64 2.72
CA LEU A 64 -17.62 17.57 1.96
C LEU A 64 -17.92 17.49 0.45
N THR A 65 -17.17 18.27 -0.33
CA THR A 65 -17.23 18.20 -1.79
C THR A 65 -16.52 16.94 -2.30
N PRO A 66 -16.84 16.45 -3.51
CA PRO A 66 -16.10 15.34 -4.12
C PRO A 66 -14.58 15.57 -4.14
N THR A 67 -14.14 16.77 -4.50
CA THR A 67 -12.72 17.14 -4.49
C THR A 67 -12.09 16.98 -3.11
N GLN A 68 -12.78 17.43 -2.05
CA GLN A 68 -12.30 17.27 -0.68
C GLN A 68 -12.18 15.80 -0.26
N LEU A 69 -13.10 14.94 -0.70
CA LEU A 69 -13.03 13.50 -0.43
C LEU A 69 -11.82 12.84 -1.12
N PHE A 70 -11.52 13.23 -2.38
CA PHE A 70 -10.33 12.75 -3.07
C PHE A 70 -9.04 13.23 -2.41
N TRP A 71 -9.00 14.47 -1.90
CA TRP A 71 -7.88 14.97 -1.11
C TRP A 71 -7.66 14.16 0.17
N LEU A 72 -8.73 13.84 0.91
CA LEU A 72 -8.63 12.98 2.10
C LEU A 72 -8.06 11.60 1.75
N ALA A 73 -8.53 10.98 0.66
CA ALA A 73 -8.03 9.69 0.20
C ALA A 73 -6.56 9.75 -0.31
N ALA A 74 -6.13 10.91 -0.80
CA ALA A 74 -4.79 11.14 -1.33
C ALA A 74 -3.73 11.35 -0.23
N MET A 75 -4.08 12.07 0.85
CA MET A 75 -3.13 12.51 1.88
C MET A 75 -2.30 11.40 2.54
N PRO A 76 -2.84 10.18 2.79
CA PRO A 76 -2.03 9.09 3.33
C PRO A 76 -0.86 8.69 2.40
N GLY A 77 -1.02 8.85 1.08
CA GLY A 77 0.05 8.59 0.11
C GLY A 77 1.18 9.61 0.19
N LEU A 78 0.86 10.89 0.42
CA LEU A 78 1.87 11.93 0.61
C LEU A 78 2.76 11.61 1.81
N ALA A 79 2.16 11.33 2.97
CA ALA A 79 2.91 10.97 4.17
C ALA A 79 3.69 9.67 4.00
N ALA A 80 3.11 8.65 3.36
CA ALA A 80 3.76 7.37 3.12
C ALA A 80 5.04 7.53 2.29
N GLY A 81 5.00 8.32 1.21
CA GLY A 81 6.17 8.61 0.38
C GLY A 81 7.31 9.27 1.18
N ILE A 82 7.00 10.31 1.94
CA ILE A 82 7.98 11.02 2.78
C ILE A 82 8.54 10.07 3.86
N LEU A 83 7.67 9.36 4.55
CA LEU A 83 8.06 8.52 5.68
C LEU A 83 8.85 7.28 5.24
N ARG A 84 8.58 6.70 4.06
CA ARG A 84 9.40 5.61 3.52
C ARG A 84 10.85 6.01 3.33
N ALA A 85 11.10 7.21 2.84
CA ALA A 85 12.47 7.72 2.72
C ALA A 85 13.17 7.76 4.09
N ILE A 86 12.48 8.22 5.14
CA ILE A 86 13.00 8.27 6.52
C ILE A 86 13.19 6.84 7.07
N HIS A 87 12.17 5.96 6.91
CA HIS A 87 12.20 4.59 7.42
C HIS A 87 13.32 3.73 6.84
N THR A 88 13.80 4.03 5.64
CA THR A 88 14.95 3.35 5.03
C THR A 88 16.18 3.37 5.92
N PHE A 89 16.35 4.43 6.72
CA PHE A 89 17.52 4.63 7.58
C PHE A 89 17.30 4.23 9.05
N LEU A 90 16.09 3.92 9.48
CA LEU A 90 15.80 3.70 10.91
C LEU A 90 16.34 2.38 11.44
N VAL A 91 16.29 1.30 10.64
CA VAL A 91 16.74 -0.03 11.11
C VAL A 91 18.21 -0.10 11.43
N PRO A 92 19.14 0.44 10.59
CA PRO A 92 20.53 0.52 10.94
C PRO A 92 20.84 1.32 12.20
N LEU A 93 20.02 2.35 12.51
CA LEU A 93 20.22 3.22 13.66
C LEU A 93 19.67 2.64 14.96
N TYR A 94 18.46 2.11 14.92
CA TYR A 94 17.70 1.74 16.13
C TYR A 94 17.46 0.23 16.26
N GLY A 95 17.73 -0.55 15.20
CA GLY A 95 17.49 -1.99 15.15
C GLY A 95 16.03 -2.37 14.95
N THR A 96 15.81 -3.60 14.46
CA THR A 96 14.50 -4.14 14.09
C THR A 96 13.48 -4.04 15.23
N ARG A 97 13.84 -4.47 16.44
CA ARG A 97 12.92 -4.51 17.59
C ARG A 97 12.31 -3.15 17.89
N HIS A 98 13.13 -2.11 18.05
CA HIS A 98 12.64 -0.78 18.40
C HIS A 98 11.84 -0.17 17.24
N VAL A 99 12.37 -0.26 16.02
CA VAL A 99 11.69 0.33 14.85
C VAL A 99 10.31 -0.29 14.65
N VAL A 100 10.18 -1.63 14.65
CA VAL A 100 8.89 -2.28 14.45
C VAL A 100 7.91 -1.91 15.55
N THR A 101 8.34 -1.96 16.83
CA THR A 101 7.47 -1.67 17.97
C THR A 101 6.95 -0.24 17.93
N PHE A 102 7.84 0.76 17.85
CA PHE A 102 7.42 2.16 17.93
C PHE A 102 6.69 2.64 16.69
N SER A 103 7.07 2.15 15.50
CA SER A 103 6.33 2.44 14.28
C SER A 103 4.91 1.84 14.32
N THR A 104 4.74 0.65 14.90
CA THR A 104 3.40 0.08 15.09
C THR A 104 2.60 0.87 16.11
N LEU A 105 3.17 1.23 17.26
CA LEU A 105 2.49 2.06 18.26
C LEU A 105 2.06 3.42 17.71
N SER A 106 2.84 4.02 16.82
CA SER A 106 2.48 5.30 16.20
C SER A 106 1.17 5.25 15.40
N LEU A 107 0.75 4.06 14.96
CA LEU A 107 -0.54 3.85 14.26
C LEU A 107 -1.75 4.13 15.16
N LEU A 108 -1.58 4.12 16.49
CA LEU A 108 -2.63 4.51 17.43
C LEU A 108 -3.05 5.97 17.24
N ILE A 109 -2.14 6.85 16.78
CA ILE A 109 -2.42 8.27 16.60
C ILE A 109 -3.54 8.47 15.56
N PRO A 110 -3.41 8.03 14.30
CA PRO A 110 -4.49 8.16 13.33
C PRO A 110 -5.70 7.29 13.67
N ALA A 111 -5.53 6.09 14.24
CA ALA A 111 -6.66 5.22 14.58
C ALA A 111 -7.57 5.86 15.63
N LEU A 112 -7.00 6.35 16.73
CA LEU A 112 -7.77 7.05 17.77
C LEU A 112 -8.23 8.44 17.30
N GLY A 113 -7.43 9.14 16.52
CA GLY A 113 -7.81 10.42 15.94
C GLY A 113 -9.07 10.30 15.07
N TRP A 114 -9.10 9.35 14.16
CA TRP A 114 -10.29 9.07 13.33
C TRP A 114 -11.48 8.58 14.16
N PHE A 115 -11.25 7.74 15.17
CA PHE A 115 -12.30 7.31 16.09
C PHE A 115 -13.04 8.50 16.71
N TYR A 116 -12.32 9.52 17.20
CA TYR A 116 -12.94 10.70 17.80
C TYR A 116 -13.51 11.65 16.74
N ALA A 117 -12.78 11.93 15.67
CA ALA A 117 -13.16 12.93 14.67
C ALA A 117 -14.47 12.58 13.93
N ILE A 118 -14.75 11.30 13.70
CA ILE A 118 -15.95 10.83 12.98
C ILE A 118 -17.23 11.04 13.79
N GLN A 119 -17.15 11.08 15.11
CA GLN A 119 -18.33 11.19 15.98
C GLN A 119 -18.97 12.59 15.95
N ASP A 120 -18.21 13.59 15.50
CA ASP A 120 -18.71 14.96 15.37
C ASP A 120 -18.61 15.43 13.89
N PRO A 121 -19.75 15.54 13.18
CA PRO A 121 -19.76 16.01 11.79
C PRO A 121 -19.36 17.48 11.63
N THR A 122 -19.19 18.23 12.73
CA THR A 122 -18.66 19.60 12.72
C THR A 122 -17.13 19.66 12.77
N THR A 123 -16.46 18.50 12.90
CA THR A 123 -14.99 18.42 12.87
C THR A 123 -14.45 19.16 11.65
N PRO A 124 -13.53 20.14 11.84
CA PRO A 124 -13.01 20.93 10.75
C PRO A 124 -12.28 20.09 9.70
N TYR A 125 -12.41 20.45 8.44
CA TYR A 125 -11.79 19.72 7.32
C TYR A 125 -10.26 19.58 7.45
N TRP A 126 -9.56 20.58 7.97
CA TRP A 126 -8.12 20.51 8.18
C TRP A 126 -7.71 19.43 9.20
N VAL A 127 -8.57 19.14 10.20
CA VAL A 127 -8.35 18.03 11.15
C VAL A 127 -8.43 16.69 10.40
N LEU A 128 -9.45 16.52 9.55
CA LEU A 128 -9.60 15.31 8.72
C LEU A 128 -8.41 15.14 7.77
N LEU A 129 -7.91 16.22 7.17
CA LEU A 129 -6.69 16.20 6.34
C LEU A 129 -5.45 15.77 7.13
N LEU A 130 -5.28 16.32 8.34
CA LEU A 130 -4.16 15.96 9.22
C LEU A 130 -4.23 14.47 9.61
N LEU A 131 -5.41 13.98 9.99
CA LEU A 131 -5.60 12.58 10.35
C LEU A 131 -5.40 11.65 9.14
N SER A 132 -5.83 12.08 7.95
CA SER A 132 -5.53 11.38 6.70
C SER A 132 -4.03 11.31 6.44
N PHE A 133 -3.32 12.43 6.60
CA PHE A 133 -1.86 12.47 6.49
C PHE A 133 -1.21 11.51 7.49
N LEU A 134 -1.62 11.55 8.76
CA LEU A 134 -1.08 10.68 9.81
C LEU A 134 -1.39 9.18 9.57
N ALA A 135 -2.46 8.82 8.86
CA ALA A 135 -2.69 7.43 8.44
C ALA A 135 -1.56 6.90 7.56
N GLY A 136 -0.86 7.78 6.83
CA GLY A 136 0.33 7.43 6.07
C GLY A 136 1.54 6.97 6.89
N LEU A 137 1.52 7.10 8.25
CA LEU A 137 2.50 6.46 9.14
C LEU A 137 2.60 4.95 8.83
N GLY A 138 1.47 4.29 8.57
CA GLY A 138 1.43 2.89 8.16
C GLY A 138 2.18 2.62 6.85
N GLY A 139 2.08 3.52 5.89
CA GLY A 139 2.78 3.39 4.60
C GLY A 139 4.31 3.44 4.73
N GLY A 140 4.83 4.22 5.70
CA GLY A 140 6.25 4.32 6.00
C GLY A 140 6.89 3.01 6.44
N ASN A 141 6.15 2.20 7.20
CA ASN A 141 6.64 0.98 7.84
C ASN A 141 7.19 -0.06 6.85
N PHE A 142 6.74 -0.07 5.62
CA PHE A 142 7.24 -0.98 4.59
C PHE A 142 8.76 -0.88 4.41
N SER A 143 9.30 0.33 4.35
CA SER A 143 10.74 0.56 4.10
C SER A 143 11.65 0.24 5.28
N SER A 144 11.11 -0.01 6.47
CA SER A 144 11.88 -0.52 7.61
C SER A 144 11.63 -2.01 7.88
N PHE A 145 10.40 -2.49 7.70
CA PHE A 145 10.07 -3.88 8.04
C PHE A 145 10.60 -4.87 6.99
N MET A 146 10.59 -4.51 5.70
CA MET A 146 11.14 -5.34 4.64
C MET A 146 12.66 -5.55 4.78
N PRO A 147 13.50 -4.51 4.92
CA PRO A 147 14.91 -4.69 5.20
C PRO A 147 15.18 -5.44 6.51
N SER A 148 14.39 -5.18 7.57
CA SER A 148 14.50 -5.93 8.81
C SER A 148 14.38 -7.43 8.58
N THR A 149 13.38 -7.87 7.82
CA THR A 149 13.21 -9.28 7.50
C THR A 149 14.36 -9.82 6.67
N SER A 150 14.80 -9.08 5.66
CA SER A 150 15.89 -9.54 4.77
C SER A 150 17.19 -9.82 5.51
N LEU A 151 17.50 -9.07 6.57
CA LEU A 151 18.69 -9.25 7.40
C LEU A 151 18.74 -10.61 8.13
N PHE A 152 17.57 -11.19 8.41
CA PHE A 152 17.50 -12.44 9.15
C PHE A 152 17.61 -13.68 8.27
N PHE A 153 17.38 -13.58 6.96
CA PHE A 153 17.35 -14.72 6.05
C PHE A 153 18.63 -14.86 5.21
N PRO A 154 19.09 -16.11 4.95
CA PRO A 154 20.14 -16.34 3.99
C PRO A 154 19.67 -15.96 2.57
N LYS A 155 20.59 -15.56 1.70
CA LYS A 155 20.28 -15.08 0.34
C LYS A 155 19.36 -16.01 -0.44
N ARG A 156 19.52 -17.32 -0.30
CA ARG A 156 18.68 -18.37 -0.95
C ARG A 156 17.20 -18.31 -0.57
N LEU A 157 16.85 -17.78 0.62
CA LEU A 157 15.48 -17.69 1.14
C LEU A 157 14.95 -16.26 1.24
N GLN A 158 15.79 -15.27 1.04
CA GLN A 158 15.47 -13.85 1.19
C GLN A 158 14.30 -13.44 0.30
N GLY A 159 14.33 -13.84 -0.98
CA GLY A 159 13.25 -13.56 -1.94
C GLY A 159 11.90 -14.10 -1.49
N THR A 160 11.88 -15.36 -1.01
CA THR A 160 10.66 -15.99 -0.49
C THR A 160 10.13 -15.26 0.74
N ALA A 161 10.99 -14.93 1.70
CA ALA A 161 10.58 -14.23 2.92
C ALA A 161 9.99 -12.84 2.61
N LEU A 162 10.65 -12.09 1.73
CA LEU A 162 10.18 -10.76 1.31
C LEU A 162 8.88 -10.83 0.50
N ALA A 163 8.71 -11.85 -0.35
CA ALA A 163 7.47 -12.06 -1.09
C ALA A 163 6.30 -12.37 -0.17
N ILE A 164 6.49 -13.23 0.83
CA ILE A 164 5.49 -13.53 1.87
C ILE A 164 5.11 -12.26 2.61
N GLN A 165 6.10 -11.53 3.13
CA GLN A 165 5.85 -10.32 3.90
C GLN A 165 5.14 -9.24 3.09
N ALA A 166 5.61 -8.94 1.89
CA ALA A 166 5.01 -7.93 1.03
C ALA A 166 3.61 -8.32 0.55
N GLY A 167 3.42 -9.60 0.18
CA GLY A 167 2.13 -10.12 -0.28
C GLY A 167 1.09 -10.06 0.83
N ILE A 168 1.37 -10.65 1.99
CA ILE A 168 0.46 -10.65 3.15
C ILE A 168 0.24 -9.22 3.66
N GLY A 169 1.28 -8.38 3.72
CA GLY A 169 1.13 -6.97 4.08
C GLY A 169 0.11 -6.24 3.20
N ASN A 170 0.20 -6.43 1.88
CA ASN A 170 -0.73 -5.81 0.92
C ASN A 170 -2.19 -6.25 1.11
N PHE A 171 -2.46 -7.46 1.61
CA PHE A 171 -3.82 -7.90 1.94
C PHE A 171 -4.48 -7.02 3.01
N GLY A 172 -3.71 -6.33 3.84
CA GLY A 172 -4.25 -5.37 4.81
C GLY A 172 -5.15 -4.32 4.19
N VAL A 173 -4.88 -3.92 2.94
CA VAL A 173 -5.73 -2.98 2.17
C VAL A 173 -7.11 -3.58 1.88
N SER A 174 -7.14 -4.83 1.44
CA SER A 174 -8.40 -5.56 1.19
C SER A 174 -9.14 -5.81 2.51
N VAL A 175 -8.43 -6.18 3.57
CA VAL A 175 -9.00 -6.44 4.89
C VAL A 175 -9.76 -5.23 5.42
N VAL A 176 -9.18 -4.04 5.42
CA VAL A 176 -9.86 -2.84 5.92
C VAL A 176 -11.10 -2.49 5.10
N GLN A 177 -11.05 -2.62 3.79
CA GLN A 177 -12.18 -2.32 2.91
C GLN A 177 -13.29 -3.38 3.03
N PHE A 178 -12.94 -4.65 3.24
CA PHE A 178 -13.90 -5.75 3.42
C PHE A 178 -14.54 -5.74 4.82
N VAL A 179 -13.74 -5.53 5.88
CA VAL A 179 -14.23 -5.58 7.27
C VAL A 179 -15.09 -4.37 7.62
N THR A 180 -14.76 -3.19 7.10
CA THR A 180 -15.45 -1.94 7.44
C THR A 180 -16.97 -2.00 7.31
N PRO A 181 -17.59 -2.42 6.16
CA PRO A 181 -19.05 -2.43 6.02
C PRO A 181 -19.76 -3.34 7.02
N TRP A 182 -19.08 -4.35 7.55
CA TRP A 182 -19.65 -5.25 8.54
C TRP A 182 -19.65 -4.64 9.94
N ILE A 183 -18.54 -4.06 10.38
CA ILE A 183 -18.35 -3.61 11.76
C ILE A 183 -19.01 -2.27 12.07
N ILE A 184 -19.33 -1.47 11.06
CA ILE A 184 -20.02 -0.18 11.23
C ILE A 184 -21.53 -0.31 11.40
N GLY A 185 -22.08 -1.51 11.21
CA GLY A 185 -23.54 -1.76 11.27
C GLY A 185 -24.11 -2.00 12.68
N PHE A 186 -23.27 -2.10 13.71
CA PHE A 186 -23.69 -2.41 15.08
C PHE A 186 -22.73 -1.86 16.13
N ALA A 187 -23.23 -1.75 17.39
CA ALA A 187 -22.47 -1.23 18.53
C ALA A 187 -21.44 -2.26 19.03
N LEU A 188 -20.32 -2.42 18.31
CA LEU A 188 -19.32 -3.45 18.53
C LEU A 188 -18.69 -3.42 19.95
N PHE A 189 -18.47 -2.21 20.50
CA PHE A 189 -17.82 -2.01 21.80
C PHE A 189 -18.79 -1.40 22.85
N GLY A 190 -20.09 -1.50 22.62
CA GLY A 190 -21.11 -0.90 23.51
C GLY A 190 -20.86 0.59 23.71
N THR A 191 -20.94 1.05 24.95
CA THR A 191 -20.74 2.48 25.32
C THR A 191 -19.33 3.01 25.03
N LEU A 192 -18.31 2.15 24.93
CA LEU A 192 -16.95 2.56 24.61
C LEU A 192 -16.80 3.06 23.17
N ALA A 193 -17.65 2.61 22.25
CA ALA A 193 -17.64 3.07 20.88
C ALA A 193 -18.34 4.41 20.67
N GLY A 194 -19.02 4.95 21.67
CA GLY A 194 -19.88 6.12 21.53
C GLY A 194 -21.22 5.79 20.84
N GLU A 195 -21.99 6.83 20.53
CA GLU A 195 -23.32 6.69 19.93
C GLU A 195 -23.24 6.46 18.40
N SER A 196 -24.36 5.95 17.85
CA SER A 196 -24.50 5.80 16.41
C SER A 196 -24.76 7.14 15.73
N GLN A 197 -24.21 7.29 14.53
CA GLN A 197 -24.63 8.33 13.60
C GLN A 197 -25.85 7.85 12.80
N THR A 198 -26.63 8.80 12.30
CA THR A 198 -27.70 8.51 11.35
C THR A 198 -27.12 8.42 9.93
N PHE A 199 -27.07 7.24 9.36
CA PHE A 199 -26.69 7.04 7.98
C PHE A 199 -27.85 7.43 7.05
N VAL A 200 -27.61 8.43 6.20
CA VAL A 200 -28.55 8.87 5.15
C VAL A 200 -28.02 8.34 3.81
N PRO A 201 -28.75 7.42 3.14
CA PRO A 201 -28.34 6.91 1.85
C PRO A 201 -28.26 8.00 0.78
N THR A 202 -27.39 7.81 -0.22
CA THR A 202 -27.28 8.74 -1.36
C THR A 202 -28.51 8.66 -2.29
N VAL A 203 -29.14 7.48 -2.37
CA VAL A 203 -30.33 7.26 -3.19
C VAL A 203 -31.56 7.83 -2.48
N PRO A 204 -32.33 8.74 -3.12
CA PRO A 204 -33.53 9.31 -2.53
C PRO A 204 -34.60 8.25 -2.18
N GLY A 205 -35.21 8.39 -1.01
CA GLY A 205 -36.27 7.48 -0.54
C GLY A 205 -35.79 6.18 0.11
N ALA A 206 -34.46 5.91 0.14
CA ALA A 206 -33.95 4.79 0.90
C ALA A 206 -33.97 5.08 2.41
N ALA A 207 -34.29 4.05 3.23
CA ALA A 207 -34.44 4.20 4.66
C ALA A 207 -33.08 4.56 5.35
N THR A 208 -33.15 5.50 6.28
CA THR A 208 -32.06 5.81 7.20
C THR A 208 -31.84 4.66 8.18
N LYS A 209 -30.59 4.47 8.61
CA LYS A 209 -30.24 3.44 9.60
C LYS A 209 -29.15 3.94 10.55
N PRO A 210 -29.06 3.39 11.77
CA PRO A 210 -27.94 3.67 12.65
C PRO A 210 -26.63 3.12 12.07
N MET A 211 -25.54 3.84 12.27
CA MET A 211 -24.20 3.44 11.84
C MET A 211 -23.16 3.90 12.87
N TRP A 212 -22.20 3.05 13.14
CA TRP A 212 -21.03 3.36 14.01
C TRP A 212 -19.77 3.44 13.15
N LEU A 213 -19.62 4.50 12.34
CA LEU A 213 -18.49 4.61 11.40
C LEU A 213 -17.14 4.61 12.12
N GLN A 214 -17.08 5.11 13.34
CA GLN A 214 -15.89 5.10 14.20
C GLN A 214 -15.35 3.69 14.48
N ASN A 215 -16.17 2.64 14.40
CA ASN A 215 -15.72 1.26 14.55
C ASN A 215 -14.69 0.86 13.50
N ALA A 216 -14.74 1.48 12.30
CA ALA A 216 -13.78 1.22 11.23
C ALA A 216 -12.33 1.54 11.62
N ALA A 217 -12.13 2.44 12.59
CA ALA A 217 -10.81 2.74 13.14
C ALA A 217 -10.57 2.02 14.48
N LEU A 218 -11.59 1.99 15.35
CA LEU A 218 -11.47 1.46 16.71
C LEU A 218 -11.16 -0.04 16.76
N ILE A 219 -11.71 -0.84 15.82
CA ILE A 219 -11.53 -2.30 15.80
C ILE A 219 -10.05 -2.70 15.75
N TYR A 220 -9.20 -1.88 15.15
CA TYR A 220 -7.78 -2.20 14.98
C TYR A 220 -6.91 -1.79 16.16
N VAL A 221 -7.41 -0.94 17.07
CA VAL A 221 -6.64 -0.45 18.23
C VAL A 221 -6.13 -1.59 19.12
N PRO A 222 -6.94 -2.60 19.54
CA PRO A 222 -6.44 -3.72 20.32
C PRO A 222 -5.35 -4.53 19.59
N PHE A 223 -5.51 -4.74 18.27
CA PHE A 223 -4.53 -5.49 17.48
C PHE A 223 -3.21 -4.73 17.34
N ILE A 224 -3.24 -3.41 17.14
CA ILE A 224 -2.04 -2.56 17.13
C ILE A 224 -1.26 -2.73 18.44
N VAL A 225 -1.94 -2.67 19.58
CA VAL A 225 -1.32 -2.82 20.91
C VAL A 225 -0.73 -4.23 21.08
N VAL A 226 -1.50 -5.27 20.77
CA VAL A 226 -1.05 -6.68 20.91
C VAL A 226 0.16 -6.95 20.01
N PHE A 227 0.13 -6.51 18.75
CA PHE A 227 1.25 -6.74 17.83
C PHE A 227 2.48 -5.92 18.18
N ALA A 228 2.32 -4.71 18.70
CA ALA A 228 3.44 -3.92 19.23
C ALA A 228 4.07 -4.58 20.47
N ILE A 229 3.27 -5.11 21.38
CA ILE A 229 3.75 -5.89 22.54
C ILE A 229 4.48 -7.15 22.07
N ALA A 230 3.93 -7.88 21.09
CA ALA A 230 4.59 -9.05 20.52
C ALA A 230 5.93 -8.68 19.88
N ALA A 231 5.99 -7.57 19.14
CA ALA A 231 7.23 -7.07 18.55
C ALA A 231 8.25 -6.72 19.64
N TRP A 232 7.84 -6.03 20.70
CA TRP A 232 8.70 -5.69 21.82
C TRP A 232 9.23 -6.91 22.56
N ALA A 233 8.39 -7.90 22.81
CA ALA A 233 8.76 -9.08 23.62
C ALA A 233 9.59 -10.10 22.81
N MET A 234 9.31 -10.28 21.52
CA MET A 234 9.80 -11.43 20.76
C MET A 234 10.83 -11.09 19.68
N LEU A 235 10.89 -9.83 19.20
CA LEU A 235 11.88 -9.44 18.20
C LEU A 235 13.24 -9.16 18.85
N LYS A 236 14.27 -9.48 18.07
CA LYS A 236 15.66 -9.10 18.33
C LYS A 236 16.18 -8.22 17.19
N SER A 237 17.28 -7.53 17.44
CA SER A 237 17.96 -6.70 16.45
C SER A 237 19.28 -7.35 16.02
N VAL A 238 19.62 -7.23 14.75
CA VAL A 238 20.92 -7.61 14.21
C VAL A 238 21.73 -6.34 14.04
N PRO A 239 23.00 -6.27 14.53
CA PRO A 239 23.85 -5.11 14.31
C PRO A 239 24.21 -4.99 12.82
N VAL A 240 23.82 -3.88 12.20
CA VAL A 240 24.10 -3.58 10.80
C VAL A 240 25.08 -2.43 10.75
N ARG A 241 26.14 -2.57 9.96
CA ARG A 241 27.01 -1.43 9.62
C ARG A 241 26.30 -0.62 8.53
N ALA A 242 25.76 0.53 8.90
CA ALA A 242 25.19 1.45 7.94
C ALA A 242 26.31 2.20 7.22
N ASN A 243 26.44 1.97 5.93
CA ASN A 243 27.24 2.85 5.07
C ASN A 243 26.28 3.76 4.27
N PHE A 244 25.92 4.88 4.88
CA PHE A 244 25.00 5.85 4.27
C PHE A 244 25.53 6.39 2.92
N ARG A 245 26.84 6.50 2.77
CA ARG A 245 27.48 7.00 1.55
C ARG A 245 27.22 6.06 0.38
N GLU A 246 27.40 4.75 0.59
CA GLU A 246 27.11 3.75 -0.45
C GLU A 246 25.63 3.67 -0.81
N GLN A 247 24.74 3.90 0.16
CA GLN A 247 23.29 3.94 -0.11
C GLN A 247 22.88 5.19 -0.89
N LEU A 248 23.59 6.30 -0.73
CA LEU A 248 23.33 7.53 -1.46
C LEU A 248 23.94 7.56 -2.87
N ASP A 249 24.85 6.65 -3.19
CA ASP A 249 25.45 6.52 -4.53
C ASP A 249 24.43 6.21 -5.64
N ILE A 250 23.26 5.69 -5.28
CA ILE A 250 22.13 5.48 -6.23
C ILE A 250 21.60 6.78 -6.81
N PHE A 251 21.81 7.92 -6.14
CA PHE A 251 21.36 9.24 -6.60
C PHE A 251 22.37 9.89 -7.57
N HIS A 252 23.42 9.20 -7.98
CA HIS A 252 24.33 9.72 -8.97
C HIS A 252 23.61 9.88 -10.31
N PHE A 253 23.51 11.10 -10.81
CA PHE A 253 22.79 11.45 -12.05
C PHE A 253 23.30 10.73 -13.31
N SER A 254 24.46 10.11 -13.27
CA SER A 254 24.99 9.28 -14.35
C SER A 254 24.29 7.93 -14.50
N ASN A 255 23.48 7.50 -13.53
CA ASN A 255 22.77 6.22 -13.60
C ASN A 255 21.28 6.40 -13.85
N LEU A 256 20.90 6.53 -15.11
CA LEU A 256 19.49 6.67 -15.53
C LEU A 256 18.60 5.48 -15.15
N HIS A 257 19.19 4.29 -14.92
CA HIS A 257 18.41 3.11 -14.53
C HIS A 257 17.68 3.30 -13.19
N GLY A 258 18.22 4.13 -12.28
CA GLY A 258 17.52 4.50 -11.04
C GLY A 258 16.20 5.21 -11.31
N PHE A 259 16.17 6.13 -12.28
CA PHE A 259 14.95 6.83 -12.70
C PHE A 259 13.99 5.90 -13.43
N TRP A 260 14.50 5.07 -14.35
CA TRP A 260 13.67 4.14 -15.11
C TRP A 260 13.00 3.12 -14.18
N MET A 261 13.74 2.53 -13.23
CA MET A 261 13.15 1.60 -12.26
C MET A 261 12.15 2.28 -11.31
N THR A 262 12.40 3.54 -10.95
CA THR A 262 11.43 4.34 -10.18
C THR A 262 10.15 4.54 -10.96
N SER A 263 10.23 4.91 -12.25
CA SER A 263 9.08 5.08 -13.13
C SER A 263 8.31 3.76 -13.33
N LEU A 264 9.01 2.66 -13.57
CA LEU A 264 8.40 1.33 -13.71
C LEU A 264 7.71 0.87 -12.42
N TYR A 265 8.29 1.15 -11.26
CA TYR A 265 7.65 0.79 -9.99
C TYR A 265 6.48 1.72 -9.64
N MET A 266 6.54 2.99 -10.07
CA MET A 266 5.37 3.89 -10.02
C MET A 266 4.26 3.38 -10.93
N MET A 267 4.57 2.89 -12.15
CA MET A 267 3.59 2.27 -13.05
C MET A 267 2.90 1.08 -12.38
N THR A 268 3.63 0.25 -11.65
CA THR A 268 3.08 -0.99 -11.06
C THR A 268 2.52 -0.75 -9.64
N PHE A 269 3.37 -0.48 -8.65
CA PHE A 269 2.93 -0.28 -7.27
C PHE A 269 2.20 1.04 -7.05
N GLY A 270 2.62 2.11 -7.73
CA GLY A 270 1.91 3.39 -7.69
C GLY A 270 0.48 3.25 -8.18
N SER A 271 0.25 2.48 -9.27
CA SER A 271 -1.10 2.17 -9.77
C SER A 271 -1.90 1.33 -8.78
N PHE A 272 -1.31 0.24 -8.25
CA PHE A 272 -1.96 -0.59 -7.24
C PHE A 272 -2.44 0.25 -6.05
N SER A 273 -1.53 1.00 -5.43
CA SER A 273 -1.84 1.78 -4.23
C SER A 273 -2.74 2.98 -4.52
N GLY A 274 -2.54 3.64 -5.66
CA GLY A 274 -3.35 4.77 -6.10
C GLY A 274 -4.80 4.39 -6.36
N PHE A 275 -5.03 3.32 -7.11
CA PHE A 275 -6.39 2.84 -7.33
C PHE A 275 -7.00 2.22 -6.06
N ALA A 276 -6.24 1.54 -5.22
CA ALA A 276 -6.76 1.03 -3.95
C ALA A 276 -7.30 2.14 -3.04
N ALA A 277 -6.69 3.32 -3.06
CA ALA A 277 -7.18 4.49 -2.32
C ALA A 277 -8.41 5.16 -2.94
N THR A 278 -8.55 5.12 -4.27
CA THR A 278 -9.55 5.92 -5.01
C THR A 278 -10.71 5.10 -5.57
N PHE A 279 -10.56 3.79 -5.72
CA PHE A 279 -11.59 2.92 -6.32
C PHE A 279 -12.93 2.98 -5.59
N PRO A 280 -13.01 2.97 -4.24
CA PRO A 280 -14.28 3.14 -3.54
C PRO A 280 -14.96 4.47 -3.87
N LEU A 281 -14.19 5.56 -3.96
CA LEU A 281 -14.74 6.88 -4.32
C LEU A 281 -15.20 6.94 -5.78
N MET A 282 -14.49 6.30 -6.71
CA MET A 282 -14.93 6.23 -8.11
C MET A 282 -16.26 5.49 -8.23
N ILE A 283 -16.43 4.35 -7.55
CA ILE A 283 -17.71 3.65 -7.51
C ILE A 283 -18.80 4.58 -6.96
N LYS A 284 -18.52 5.29 -5.86
CA LYS A 284 -19.48 6.22 -5.23
C LYS A 284 -19.90 7.33 -6.18
N GLN A 285 -18.95 7.98 -6.83
CA GLN A 285 -19.22 9.14 -7.69
C GLN A 285 -19.94 8.80 -9.00
N MET A 286 -19.68 7.61 -9.56
CA MET A 286 -20.20 7.24 -10.86
C MET A 286 -21.43 6.33 -10.79
N TYR A 287 -21.44 5.36 -9.90
CA TYR A 287 -22.45 4.29 -9.91
C TYR A 287 -23.42 4.33 -8.72
N THR A 288 -22.96 4.69 -7.50
CA THR A 288 -23.85 4.74 -6.34
C THR A 288 -24.98 5.78 -6.48
N VAL A 289 -24.77 6.78 -7.31
CA VAL A 289 -25.77 7.84 -7.59
C VAL A 289 -26.89 7.39 -8.53
N LEU A 290 -26.73 6.27 -9.22
CA LEU A 290 -27.73 5.70 -10.12
C LEU A 290 -28.82 4.94 -9.35
N PRO A 291 -30.04 4.83 -9.91
CA PRO A 291 -31.07 3.97 -9.33
C PRO A 291 -30.58 2.53 -9.17
N GLY A 292 -30.69 1.97 -7.96
CA GLY A 292 -30.16 0.65 -7.64
C GLY A 292 -28.64 0.60 -7.52
N GLY A 293 -27.97 1.75 -7.38
CA GLY A 293 -26.52 1.85 -7.30
C GLY A 293 -25.91 1.05 -6.16
N PRO A 294 -24.68 0.49 -6.39
CA PRO A 294 -24.06 -0.43 -5.45
C PRO A 294 -23.48 0.30 -4.23
N ASP A 295 -23.33 -0.42 -3.14
CA ASP A 295 -22.47 0.01 -2.04
C ASP A 295 -21.00 -0.07 -2.48
N PRO A 296 -20.23 1.05 -2.45
CA PRO A 296 -18.85 1.06 -2.88
C PRO A 296 -17.97 0.04 -2.16
N LEU A 297 -18.16 -0.16 -0.86
CA LEU A 297 -17.33 -1.07 -0.07
C LEU A 297 -17.67 -2.55 -0.31
N ALA A 298 -18.83 -2.86 -0.87
CA ALA A 298 -19.15 -4.24 -1.26
C ALA A 298 -18.26 -4.77 -2.39
N TYR A 299 -17.60 -3.91 -3.14
CA TYR A 299 -16.79 -4.27 -4.30
C TYR A 299 -15.34 -3.78 -4.23
N ALA A 300 -15.10 -2.68 -3.51
CA ALA A 300 -13.79 -2.02 -3.51
C ALA A 300 -12.65 -2.93 -3.04
N PHE A 301 -12.91 -3.80 -2.04
CA PHE A 301 -11.91 -4.73 -1.49
C PHE A 301 -11.40 -5.75 -2.52
N LEU A 302 -12.18 -6.04 -3.57
CA LEU A 302 -11.82 -7.00 -4.61
C LEU A 302 -10.57 -6.56 -5.38
N GLY A 303 -10.41 -5.26 -5.62
CA GLY A 303 -9.26 -4.72 -6.30
C GLY A 303 -7.94 -5.07 -5.59
N PRO A 304 -7.71 -4.58 -4.37
CA PRO A 304 -6.51 -4.92 -3.61
C PRO A 304 -6.34 -6.42 -3.37
N LEU A 305 -7.44 -7.19 -3.20
CA LEU A 305 -7.40 -8.64 -3.06
C LEU A 305 -6.78 -9.30 -4.29
N VAL A 306 -7.30 -8.97 -5.47
CA VAL A 306 -6.81 -9.50 -6.75
C VAL A 306 -5.35 -9.09 -6.99
N GLY A 307 -5.01 -7.82 -6.75
CA GLY A 307 -3.65 -7.32 -6.95
C GLY A 307 -2.64 -7.94 -5.98
N ALA A 308 -3.01 -8.13 -4.71
CA ALA A 308 -2.14 -8.78 -3.72
C ALA A 308 -1.94 -10.27 -4.04
N ALA A 309 -3.00 -10.99 -4.43
CA ALA A 309 -2.92 -12.37 -4.85
C ALA A 309 -2.07 -12.52 -6.14
N ALA A 310 -2.29 -11.67 -7.13
CA ALA A 310 -1.51 -11.65 -8.37
C ALA A 310 -0.01 -11.43 -8.10
N ARG A 311 0.33 -10.53 -7.15
CA ARG A 311 1.72 -10.31 -6.74
C ARG A 311 2.38 -11.57 -6.20
N VAL A 312 1.70 -12.32 -5.33
CA VAL A 312 2.24 -13.57 -4.76
C VAL A 312 2.44 -14.62 -5.84
N LEU A 313 1.46 -14.78 -6.73
CA LEU A 313 1.50 -15.78 -7.80
C LEU A 313 2.50 -15.46 -8.91
N ALA A 314 2.74 -14.18 -9.18
CA ALA A 314 3.66 -13.74 -10.22
C ALA A 314 5.15 -13.85 -9.83
N GLY A 315 5.47 -13.99 -8.55
CA GLY A 315 6.86 -14.16 -8.09
C GLY A 315 7.58 -15.32 -8.78
N PRO A 316 7.11 -16.58 -8.65
CA PRO A 316 7.70 -17.73 -9.31
C PRO A 316 7.69 -17.65 -10.85
N ILE A 317 6.69 -16.96 -11.43
CA ILE A 317 6.61 -16.72 -12.88
C ILE A 317 7.74 -15.79 -13.32
N SER A 318 7.97 -14.72 -12.58
CA SER A 318 9.04 -13.75 -12.83
C SER A 318 10.44 -14.37 -12.66
N ASP A 319 10.57 -15.34 -11.75
CA ASP A 319 11.81 -16.10 -11.58
C ASP A 319 12.14 -16.98 -12.79
N LYS A 320 11.13 -17.53 -13.47
CA LYS A 320 11.30 -18.42 -14.63
C LYS A 320 11.42 -17.69 -15.96
N LEU A 321 10.64 -16.61 -16.16
CA LEU A 321 10.53 -15.91 -17.44
C LEU A 321 11.42 -14.68 -17.53
N GLY A 322 11.97 -14.21 -16.39
CA GLY A 322 12.66 -12.94 -16.27
C GLY A 322 11.74 -11.79 -15.87
N GLY A 323 12.24 -10.93 -14.99
CA GLY A 323 11.46 -9.80 -14.46
C GLY A 323 11.04 -8.81 -15.54
N ALA A 324 11.91 -8.52 -16.49
CA ALA A 324 11.66 -7.55 -17.56
C ALA A 324 10.55 -8.00 -18.52
N ILE A 325 10.52 -9.28 -18.89
CA ILE A 325 9.48 -9.83 -19.77
C ILE A 325 8.11 -9.78 -19.09
N VAL A 326 8.05 -10.20 -17.81
CA VAL A 326 6.79 -10.17 -17.06
C VAL A 326 6.31 -8.74 -16.82
N THR A 327 7.22 -7.79 -16.53
CA THR A 327 6.88 -6.36 -16.40
C THR A 327 6.36 -5.78 -17.72
N HIS A 328 6.92 -6.19 -18.86
CA HIS A 328 6.47 -5.74 -20.18
C HIS A 328 5.01 -6.11 -20.43
N TRP A 329 4.65 -7.39 -20.25
CA TRP A 329 3.29 -7.85 -20.40
C TRP A 329 2.32 -7.28 -19.36
N SER A 330 2.79 -7.09 -18.13
CA SER A 330 2.04 -6.37 -17.09
C SER A 330 1.71 -4.94 -17.53
N GLY A 331 2.67 -4.21 -18.08
CA GLY A 331 2.48 -2.86 -18.62
C GLY A 331 1.45 -2.82 -19.75
N ILE A 332 1.52 -3.76 -20.71
CA ILE A 332 0.54 -3.88 -21.80
C ILE A 332 -0.87 -4.12 -21.25
N GLY A 333 -1.00 -5.03 -20.27
CA GLY A 333 -2.27 -5.30 -19.60
C GLY A 333 -2.82 -4.08 -18.85
N LEU A 334 -1.96 -3.34 -18.15
CA LEU A 334 -2.34 -2.08 -17.48
C LEU A 334 -2.85 -1.03 -18.48
N LEU A 335 -2.13 -0.86 -19.59
CA LEU A 335 -2.51 0.06 -20.66
C LEU A 335 -3.88 -0.31 -21.25
N ALA A 336 -4.07 -1.57 -21.61
CA ALA A 336 -5.32 -2.06 -22.19
C ALA A 336 -6.50 -1.89 -21.21
N CYS A 337 -6.31 -2.25 -19.94
CA CYS A 337 -7.36 -2.08 -18.92
C CYS A 337 -7.64 -0.62 -18.61
N ALA A 338 -6.63 0.27 -18.54
CA ALA A 338 -6.82 1.70 -18.32
C ALA A 338 -7.65 2.35 -19.43
N ILE A 339 -7.38 1.99 -20.68
CA ILE A 339 -8.21 2.40 -21.81
C ILE A 339 -9.60 1.80 -21.70
N GLY A 340 -9.71 0.52 -21.35
CA GLY A 340 -10.99 -0.18 -21.16
C GLY A 340 -11.90 0.50 -20.13
N VAL A 341 -11.34 0.98 -19.01
CA VAL A 341 -12.10 1.71 -17.98
C VAL A 341 -12.81 2.94 -18.55
N THR A 342 -12.19 3.67 -19.47
CA THR A 342 -12.74 4.92 -20.01
C THR A 342 -14.10 4.77 -20.71
N PHE A 343 -14.42 3.55 -21.17
CA PHE A 343 -15.73 3.26 -21.78
C PHE A 343 -16.87 3.17 -20.75
N TYR A 344 -16.56 3.05 -19.46
CA TYR A 344 -17.53 2.80 -18.38
C TYR A 344 -17.55 3.90 -17.32
N THR A 345 -16.94 5.05 -17.59
CA THR A 345 -16.82 6.18 -16.64
C THR A 345 -17.97 7.18 -16.72
N HIS A 346 -18.82 7.07 -17.74
CA HIS A 346 -20.06 7.83 -17.91
C HIS A 346 -21.26 6.86 -17.96
N PRO A 347 -21.56 6.13 -16.87
CA PRO A 347 -22.58 5.11 -16.92
C PRO A 347 -23.96 5.73 -17.10
N THR A 348 -24.74 5.14 -18.01
CA THR A 348 -26.15 5.45 -18.22
C THR A 348 -27.08 4.44 -17.58
N SER A 349 -26.55 3.26 -17.23
CA SER A 349 -27.29 2.18 -16.55
C SER A 349 -26.38 1.34 -15.68
N MET A 350 -26.98 0.56 -14.78
CA MET A 350 -26.25 -0.39 -13.92
C MET A 350 -25.67 -1.59 -14.67
N GLU A 351 -26.08 -1.86 -15.91
CA GLU A 351 -25.52 -2.94 -16.73
C GLU A 351 -24.03 -2.75 -17.03
N GLN A 352 -23.56 -1.51 -17.02
CA GLN A 352 -22.14 -1.17 -17.23
C GLN A 352 -21.29 -1.41 -15.98
N PHE A 353 -21.87 -1.54 -14.80
CA PHE A 353 -21.14 -1.68 -13.55
C PHE A 353 -20.23 -2.94 -13.48
N PRO A 354 -20.70 -4.14 -13.86
CA PRO A 354 -19.83 -5.33 -13.88
C PRO A 354 -18.62 -5.18 -14.83
N LEU A 355 -18.81 -4.49 -15.96
CA LEU A 355 -17.74 -4.23 -16.92
C LEU A 355 -16.72 -3.23 -16.38
N PHE A 356 -17.21 -2.18 -15.70
CA PHE A 356 -16.33 -1.24 -14.98
C PHE A 356 -15.51 -1.97 -13.91
N VAL A 357 -16.17 -2.76 -13.06
CA VAL A 357 -15.47 -3.54 -12.01
C VAL A 357 -14.48 -4.52 -12.65
N GLY A 358 -14.89 -5.25 -13.69
CA GLY A 358 -14.02 -6.22 -14.38
C GLY A 358 -12.76 -5.58 -14.97
N THR A 359 -12.88 -4.42 -15.63
CA THR A 359 -11.73 -3.69 -16.15
C THR A 359 -10.84 -3.14 -15.05
N MET A 360 -11.41 -2.64 -13.95
CA MET A 360 -10.65 -2.20 -12.77
C MET A 360 -9.94 -3.37 -12.10
N LEU A 361 -10.57 -4.55 -11.98
CA LEU A 361 -9.90 -5.74 -11.46
C LEU A 361 -8.73 -6.17 -12.37
N GLY A 362 -8.85 -5.99 -13.69
CA GLY A 362 -7.75 -6.16 -14.63
C GLY A 362 -6.58 -5.21 -14.33
N VAL A 363 -6.85 -3.93 -14.05
CA VAL A 363 -5.83 -2.97 -13.62
C VAL A 363 -5.14 -3.44 -12.35
N PHE A 364 -5.88 -3.90 -11.34
CA PHE A 364 -5.30 -4.44 -10.10
C PHE A 364 -4.48 -5.71 -10.33
N PHE A 365 -4.98 -6.63 -11.17
CA PHE A 365 -4.27 -7.85 -11.51
C PHE A 365 -2.92 -7.57 -12.14
N PHE A 366 -2.90 -6.77 -13.20
CA PHE A 366 -1.65 -6.46 -13.90
C PHE A 366 -0.71 -5.60 -13.06
N SER A 367 -1.22 -4.66 -12.23
CA SER A 367 -0.38 -3.94 -11.28
C SER A 367 0.26 -4.87 -10.25
N GLY A 368 -0.49 -5.87 -9.76
CA GLY A 368 0.02 -6.90 -8.85
C GLY A 368 1.13 -7.75 -9.48
N VAL A 369 0.91 -8.24 -10.70
CA VAL A 369 1.93 -8.96 -11.49
C VAL A 369 3.19 -8.10 -11.65
N GLY A 370 3.02 -6.85 -12.08
CA GLY A 370 4.11 -5.90 -12.25
C GLY A 370 4.86 -5.58 -10.95
N ASN A 371 4.17 -5.56 -9.80
CA ASN A 371 4.80 -5.37 -8.50
C ASN A 371 5.83 -6.46 -8.17
N ALA A 372 5.53 -7.71 -8.49
CA ALA A 372 6.46 -8.81 -8.29
C ALA A 372 7.65 -8.70 -9.26
N SER A 373 7.36 -8.50 -10.54
CA SER A 373 8.37 -8.54 -11.60
C SER A 373 9.34 -7.36 -11.56
N THR A 374 8.88 -6.15 -11.24
CA THR A 374 9.78 -4.98 -11.09
C THR A 374 10.69 -5.11 -9.88
N PHE A 375 10.20 -5.68 -8.77
CA PHE A 375 11.06 -5.99 -7.62
C PHE A 375 12.15 -7.00 -7.95
N LYS A 376 11.86 -7.97 -8.84
CA LYS A 376 12.83 -8.94 -9.33
C LYS A 376 13.90 -8.31 -10.21
N GLN A 377 13.55 -7.28 -11.01
CA GLN A 377 14.51 -6.60 -11.88
C GLN A 377 15.60 -5.84 -11.10
N MET A 378 15.23 -5.17 -9.99
CA MET A 378 16.13 -4.26 -9.27
C MET A 378 17.48 -4.90 -8.89
N PRO A 379 17.52 -6.06 -8.22
CA PRO A 379 18.80 -6.68 -7.85
C PRO A 379 19.57 -7.26 -9.05
N MET A 380 18.94 -7.39 -10.23
CA MET A 380 19.60 -7.84 -11.47
C MET A 380 20.30 -6.68 -12.20
N ILE A 381 19.76 -5.47 -12.06
CA ILE A 381 20.23 -4.26 -12.75
C ILE A 381 21.33 -3.56 -11.95
N PHE A 382 21.22 -3.55 -10.62
CA PHE A 382 22.11 -2.82 -9.71
C PHE A 382 23.07 -3.73 -8.97
N GLU A 383 24.24 -3.21 -8.61
CA GLU A 383 25.20 -3.94 -7.78
C GLU A 383 24.60 -4.28 -6.40
N PRO A 384 25.01 -5.39 -5.76
CA PRO A 384 24.49 -5.82 -4.46
C PRO A 384 24.52 -4.75 -3.38
N ARG A 385 25.54 -3.88 -3.38
CA ARG A 385 25.66 -2.75 -2.44
C ARG A 385 24.64 -1.64 -2.67
N GLN A 386 24.12 -1.50 -3.89
CA GLN A 386 23.14 -0.49 -4.31
C GLN A 386 21.70 -1.00 -4.25
N ALA A 387 21.50 -2.32 -4.34
CA ALA A 387 20.18 -2.94 -4.47
C ALA A 387 19.25 -2.56 -3.33
N GLY A 388 19.72 -2.51 -2.09
CA GLY A 388 18.90 -2.09 -0.94
C GLY A 388 18.45 -0.62 -1.04
N GLY A 389 19.35 0.26 -1.45
CA GLY A 389 19.05 1.69 -1.62
C GLY A 389 18.02 1.94 -2.73
N ILE A 390 18.18 1.30 -3.90
CA ILE A 390 17.25 1.47 -5.01
C ILE A 390 15.86 0.91 -4.70
N ILE A 391 15.76 -0.23 -4.03
CA ILE A 391 14.50 -0.81 -3.56
C ILE A 391 13.81 0.14 -2.59
N GLY A 392 14.54 0.70 -1.63
CA GLY A 392 14.00 1.67 -0.68
C GLY A 392 13.51 2.95 -1.35
N TRP A 393 14.30 3.51 -2.26
CA TRP A 393 13.95 4.71 -3.01
C TRP A 393 12.74 4.51 -3.92
N THR A 394 12.75 3.47 -4.75
CA THR A 394 11.62 3.18 -5.66
C THR A 394 10.34 2.91 -4.89
N ALA A 395 10.43 2.20 -3.75
CA ALA A 395 9.32 1.96 -2.86
C ALA A 395 8.78 3.26 -2.22
N ALA A 396 9.67 4.20 -1.87
CA ALA A 396 9.27 5.52 -1.36
C ALA A 396 8.54 6.33 -2.44
N MET A 397 9.12 6.44 -3.62
CA MET A 397 8.51 7.18 -4.73
C MET A 397 7.16 6.59 -5.15
N ALA A 398 7.05 5.29 -5.30
CA ALA A 398 5.79 4.65 -5.68
C ALA A 398 4.69 4.74 -4.62
N SER A 399 5.04 5.01 -3.35
CA SER A 399 4.03 5.24 -2.30
C SER A 399 3.34 6.59 -2.40
N PHE A 400 3.86 7.52 -3.20
CA PHE A 400 3.11 8.71 -3.59
C PHE A 400 1.94 8.39 -4.52
N GLY A 401 1.80 7.14 -4.99
CA GLY A 401 0.70 6.71 -5.86
C GLY A 401 -0.67 7.18 -5.39
N PRO A 402 -1.13 6.87 -4.15
CA PRO A 402 -2.41 7.37 -3.66
C PRO A 402 -2.55 8.89 -3.70
N PHE A 403 -1.47 9.63 -3.42
CA PHE A 403 -1.48 11.09 -3.49
C PHE A 403 -1.63 11.59 -4.94
N ILE A 404 -0.78 11.11 -5.84
CA ILE A 404 -0.80 11.52 -7.25
C ILE A 404 -2.13 11.13 -7.90
N PHE A 405 -2.58 9.90 -7.72
CA PHE A 405 -3.81 9.39 -8.32
C PHE A 405 -5.04 10.10 -7.73
N GLY A 406 -5.12 10.23 -6.40
CA GLY A 406 -6.23 10.91 -5.75
C GLY A 406 -6.38 12.36 -6.21
N MET A 407 -5.26 13.09 -6.29
CA MET A 407 -5.22 14.47 -6.78
C MET A 407 -5.67 14.58 -8.24
N LEU A 408 -5.10 13.76 -9.12
CA LEU A 408 -5.37 13.82 -10.56
C LEU A 408 -6.76 13.31 -10.92
N ILE A 409 -7.26 12.26 -10.26
CA ILE A 409 -8.63 11.77 -10.42
C ILE A 409 -9.62 12.82 -9.92
N GLY A 410 -9.38 13.37 -8.72
CA GLY A 410 -10.21 14.44 -8.15
C GLY A 410 -10.25 15.68 -9.05
N TRP A 411 -9.11 16.08 -9.59
CA TRP A 411 -9.04 17.18 -10.57
C TRP A 411 -9.80 16.83 -11.88
N SER A 412 -9.63 15.63 -12.40
CA SER A 412 -10.34 15.16 -13.59
C SER A 412 -11.85 15.24 -13.41
N PHE A 413 -12.38 14.76 -12.28
CA PHE A 413 -13.80 14.88 -11.95
C PHE A 413 -14.25 16.34 -11.85
N ALA A 414 -13.48 17.21 -11.19
CA ALA A 414 -13.83 18.62 -11.05
C ALA A 414 -13.85 19.37 -12.39
N ALA A 415 -12.92 19.03 -13.29
CA ALA A 415 -12.76 19.71 -14.57
C ALA A 415 -13.68 19.19 -15.68
N THR A 416 -13.98 17.88 -15.69
CA THR A 416 -14.68 17.21 -16.81
C THR A 416 -15.90 16.41 -16.39
N GLY A 417 -16.21 16.32 -15.11
CA GLY A 417 -17.29 15.47 -14.59
C GLY A 417 -16.97 13.97 -14.61
N SER A 418 -15.77 13.56 -15.02
CA SER A 418 -15.38 12.16 -15.10
C SER A 418 -13.87 11.95 -14.84
N PRO A 419 -13.41 10.71 -14.57
CA PRO A 419 -12.00 10.43 -14.39
C PRO A 419 -11.23 10.22 -15.71
N ASN A 420 -11.84 10.40 -16.88
CA ASN A 420 -11.26 10.05 -18.18
C ASN A 420 -9.94 10.76 -18.49
N ALA A 421 -9.84 12.05 -18.16
CA ALA A 421 -8.59 12.79 -18.38
C ALA A 421 -7.40 12.16 -17.65
N PHE A 422 -7.64 11.69 -16.42
CA PHE A 422 -6.65 10.93 -15.67
C PHE A 422 -6.30 9.60 -16.36
N PHE A 423 -7.28 8.81 -16.79
CA PHE A 423 -7.01 7.51 -17.43
C PHE A 423 -6.27 7.65 -18.75
N TYR A 424 -6.54 8.67 -19.55
CA TYR A 424 -5.74 8.97 -20.76
C TYR A 424 -4.30 9.34 -20.41
N GLY A 425 -4.08 10.15 -19.37
CA GLY A 425 -2.75 10.46 -18.88
C GLY A 425 -2.01 9.21 -18.35
N ALA A 426 -2.72 8.35 -17.61
CA ALA A 426 -2.17 7.08 -17.13
C ALA A 426 -1.82 6.14 -18.29
N ALA A 427 -2.66 6.05 -19.33
CA ALA A 427 -2.39 5.26 -20.53
C ALA A 427 -1.10 5.73 -21.24
N LEU A 428 -0.91 7.03 -21.40
CA LEU A 428 0.33 7.60 -21.96
C LEU A 428 1.55 7.26 -21.08
N PHE A 429 1.40 7.38 -19.77
CA PHE A 429 2.45 7.02 -18.82
C PHE A 429 2.79 5.52 -18.88
N TYR A 430 1.80 4.65 -19.02
CA TYR A 430 2.01 3.20 -19.18
C TYR A 430 2.71 2.88 -20.51
N ALA A 431 2.26 3.48 -21.61
CA ALA A 431 2.90 3.31 -22.92
C ALA A 431 4.38 3.73 -22.89
N PHE A 432 4.70 4.86 -22.24
CA PHE A 432 6.06 5.33 -22.05
C PHE A 432 6.90 4.31 -21.26
N ASN A 433 6.38 3.78 -20.16
CA ASN A 433 7.08 2.77 -19.35
C ASN A 433 7.24 1.43 -20.06
N ILE A 434 6.28 1.02 -20.88
CA ILE A 434 6.40 -0.16 -21.75
C ILE A 434 7.57 0.00 -22.72
N ALA A 435 7.69 1.17 -23.36
CA ALA A 435 8.78 1.48 -24.27
C ALA A 435 10.14 1.46 -23.56
N ILE A 436 10.25 2.09 -22.38
CA ILE A 436 11.46 2.07 -21.54
C ILE A 436 11.84 0.64 -21.17
N ASN A 437 10.88 -0.12 -20.64
CA ASN A 437 11.15 -1.48 -20.19
C ASN A 437 11.60 -2.37 -21.36
N TRP A 438 10.96 -2.23 -22.53
CA TRP A 438 11.36 -2.94 -23.74
C TRP A 438 12.78 -2.57 -24.16
N TRP A 439 13.07 -1.28 -24.27
CA TRP A 439 14.33 -0.79 -24.80
C TRP A 439 15.54 -1.17 -23.94
N PHE A 440 15.44 -0.98 -22.63
CA PHE A 440 16.57 -1.12 -21.71
C PHE A 440 16.69 -2.49 -21.08
N TYR A 441 15.59 -3.28 -20.98
CA TYR A 441 15.57 -4.48 -20.14
C TYR A 441 15.03 -5.73 -20.82
N ALA A 442 13.96 -5.65 -21.64
CA ALA A 442 13.23 -6.84 -22.10
C ALA A 442 13.63 -7.35 -23.48
N ARG A 443 14.11 -6.52 -24.38
CA ARG A 443 14.50 -6.93 -25.74
C ARG A 443 15.78 -7.75 -25.76
N THR A 444 15.96 -8.58 -26.77
CA THR A 444 17.25 -9.25 -27.04
C THR A 444 18.32 -8.20 -27.31
N GLY A 445 19.46 -8.29 -26.61
CA GLY A 445 20.52 -7.31 -26.68
C GLY A 445 20.21 -5.98 -25.96
N ALA A 446 19.30 -5.98 -25.00
CA ALA A 446 19.07 -4.84 -24.13
C ALA A 446 20.33 -4.48 -23.31
N GLU A 447 20.42 -3.24 -22.86
CA GLU A 447 21.57 -2.76 -22.08
C GLU A 447 21.73 -3.50 -20.74
N LYS A 448 20.60 -3.80 -20.06
CA LYS A 448 20.54 -4.52 -18.79
C LYS A 448 19.45 -5.62 -18.85
N PRO A 449 19.66 -6.69 -19.61
CA PRO A 449 18.65 -7.74 -19.72
C PRO A 449 18.43 -8.43 -18.36
N CYS A 450 17.15 -8.66 -17.96
CA CYS A 450 16.84 -9.24 -16.66
C CYS A 450 15.45 -9.94 -16.60
#